data_cfc8cde02037ed075e5e4aba7878dc41
#
_entry.id   cfc8cde02037ed075e5e4aba7878dc41
#
_cell.length_a   1.000
_cell.length_b   1.000
_cell.length_c   1.000
_cell.angle_alpha   90.00
_cell.angle_beta   90.00
_cell.angle_gamma   90.00
#
_symmetry.space_group_name_H-M   'P 1'
#
loop_
_entity.id
_entity.type
_entity.pdbx_description
1 polymer ?
#
loop_
_entity_poly.entity_id
_entity_poly.type
_entity_poly.pdbx_seq_one_letter_code
_entity_poly.pdbx_strand_id
1 'polypeptide(L)'
;MQQRSQRVNSGEGRHGWSIRGFSTGHRHSRLRRIVASFFLSLGVITAPVLIGTQTTVSAAASGTVITVAPGTFGNMLVVGSGKFAGYSLYFISSDQPHNFGCTTQLHSLGGPAISCTGSPNDQHAEWPAITTKGAPIAGPGVSQRLLGSVNRKGIGRQVTYAGHPLYLFDQGPGQITGEGWDEPSLPPYHGVWWLMTPGGIALPWPGILAVTTIADGRKVLGAIMLTGGGFKTAPVYTFSKDRSHKVACVGACEVAWPPVLTESRPAATKSVHLSKIGSIKRPNGTYQVTYAGRPLYLDANESVVLKNGQGIIAGSGEGAILDGGVFKLVSP
;
A
#
# COMPACT_ATOMS: atom_id res chain seq x y z
N MET A 1 2.72 -29.23 45.57
CA MET A 1 2.04 -30.54 45.39
C MET A 1 1.43 -30.62 44.02
N GLN A 2 1.97 -31.54 43.23
CA GLN A 2 1.49 -32.22 42.02
C GLN A 2 0.99 -31.42 40.81
N GLN A 3 1.88 -31.37 39.85
CA GLN A 3 1.61 -31.24 38.42
C GLN A 3 0.75 -32.40 37.90
N ARG A 4 -0.19 -32.11 37.00
CA ARG A 4 -0.72 -33.09 36.07
C ARG A 4 -0.51 -32.58 34.63
N SER A 5 0.43 -33.25 33.97
CA SER A 5 0.66 -33.26 32.55
C SER A 5 -0.50 -33.99 31.82
N GLN A 6 -1.08 -33.39 30.80
CA GLN A 6 -1.87 -34.12 29.80
C GLN A 6 -1.18 -34.01 28.43
N ARG A 7 -0.72 -35.17 27.98
CA ARG A 7 -0.28 -35.43 26.60
C ARG A 7 -1.52 -35.48 25.70
N VAL A 8 -1.47 -34.79 24.60
CA VAL A 8 -2.39 -35.01 23.49
C VAL A 8 -1.62 -35.67 22.35
N ASN A 9 -2.17 -36.77 21.92
CA ASN A 9 -1.67 -37.70 20.92
C ASN A 9 -1.78 -37.10 19.51
N SER A 10 -0.70 -37.19 18.76
CA SER A 10 -0.64 -36.91 17.30
C SER A 10 -1.17 -38.11 16.51
N GLY A 11 -2.24 -37.91 15.78
CA GLY A 11 -2.75 -38.82 14.77
C GLY A 11 -2.27 -38.46 13.39
N GLU A 12 -1.39 -39.27 12.81
CA GLU A 12 -0.99 -39.22 11.41
C GLU A 12 -2.11 -39.73 10.48
N GLY A 13 -2.52 -38.91 9.53
CA GLY A 13 -3.40 -39.31 8.44
C GLY A 13 -2.68 -39.07 7.10
N ARG A 14 -2.01 -40.10 6.59
CA ARG A 14 -1.46 -40.14 5.23
C ARG A 14 -2.58 -40.41 4.23
N HIS A 15 -2.81 -39.52 3.29
CA HIS A 15 -3.51 -39.82 2.05
C HIS A 15 -2.57 -39.56 0.87
N GLY A 16 -2.10 -40.68 0.31
CA GLY A 16 -1.37 -40.71 -0.95
C GLY A 16 -2.32 -40.47 -2.14
N TRP A 17 -1.91 -39.63 -3.06
CA TRP A 17 -2.52 -39.52 -4.40
C TRP A 17 -1.52 -40.03 -5.45
N SER A 18 -1.98 -41.07 -6.14
CA SER A 18 -1.30 -41.76 -7.27
C SER A 18 -1.35 -40.89 -8.52
N ILE A 19 -0.17 -40.63 -9.10
CA ILE A 19 -0.04 -40.01 -10.42
C ILE A 19 -0.03 -41.14 -11.46
N ARG A 20 -1.03 -41.14 -12.36
CA ARG A 20 -1.01 -41.96 -13.56
C ARG A 20 -0.35 -41.16 -14.67
N GLY A 21 0.72 -41.76 -15.22
CA GLY A 21 1.42 -41.26 -16.37
C GLY A 21 0.62 -41.39 -17.67
N PHE A 22 0.87 -40.48 -18.60
CA PHE A 22 0.48 -40.61 -19.98
C PHE A 22 1.72 -40.61 -20.88
N SER A 23 1.69 -41.59 -21.76
CA SER A 23 2.73 -42.08 -22.67
C SER A 23 2.98 -41.16 -23.85
N THR A 24 4.23 -41.17 -24.27
CA THR A 24 4.87 -40.60 -25.44
C THR A 24 4.25 -41.01 -26.78
N GLY A 25 4.09 -40.06 -27.68
CA GLY A 25 3.83 -40.23 -29.09
C GLY A 25 4.90 -39.57 -29.96
N HIS A 26 5.87 -40.33 -30.42
CA HIS A 26 6.84 -39.96 -31.46
C HIS A 26 6.15 -39.86 -32.82
N ARG A 27 6.34 -38.79 -33.55
CA ARG A 27 6.17 -38.76 -35.01
C ARG A 27 7.42 -38.18 -35.68
N HIS A 28 8.12 -39.04 -36.37
CA HIS A 28 9.14 -38.73 -37.37
C HIS A 28 8.50 -38.07 -38.60
N SER A 29 9.05 -36.99 -39.09
CA SER A 29 8.81 -36.51 -40.44
C SER A 29 10.13 -36.24 -41.16
N ARG A 30 10.19 -36.80 -42.35
CA ARG A 30 11.32 -37.08 -43.24
C ARG A 30 11.96 -35.80 -43.80
N LEU A 31 13.30 -35.85 -43.90
CA LEU A 31 14.11 -34.98 -44.76
C LEU A 31 13.75 -35.18 -46.25
N ARG A 32 13.52 -34.08 -46.95
CA ARG A 32 13.66 -34.02 -48.41
C ARG A 32 14.88 -33.17 -48.75
N ARG A 33 15.86 -33.86 -49.38
CA ARG A 33 17.01 -33.21 -50.03
C ARG A 33 16.55 -32.65 -51.37
N ILE A 34 16.82 -31.39 -51.63
CA ILE A 34 16.72 -30.79 -52.96
C ILE A 34 18.13 -30.45 -53.39
N VAL A 35 18.55 -31.08 -54.48
CA VAL A 35 19.77 -30.77 -55.21
C VAL A 35 19.47 -29.58 -56.10
N ALA A 36 20.23 -28.52 -56.01
CA ALA A 36 20.19 -27.42 -56.96
C ALA A 36 21.56 -27.22 -57.61
N SER A 37 21.53 -27.21 -58.92
CA SER A 37 22.64 -27.16 -59.84
C SER A 37 23.37 -25.83 -59.85
N PHE A 38 24.70 -25.89 -59.99
CA PHE A 38 25.57 -24.72 -60.17
C PHE A 38 25.41 -24.14 -61.57
N PHE A 39 25.17 -22.81 -61.66
CA PHE A 39 25.52 -21.97 -62.78
C PHE A 39 26.54 -20.93 -62.37
N LEU A 40 27.71 -21.00 -62.96
CA LEU A 40 28.81 -20.05 -62.79
C LEU A 40 28.56 -18.87 -63.76
N SER A 41 28.29 -17.69 -63.25
CA SER A 41 28.33 -16.45 -64.00
C SER A 41 29.30 -15.48 -63.36
N LEU A 42 30.36 -15.11 -64.10
CA LEU A 42 31.30 -14.04 -63.69
C LEU A 42 30.55 -12.71 -63.70
N GLY A 43 30.28 -12.16 -62.54
CA GLY A 43 29.76 -10.81 -62.35
C GLY A 43 30.79 -9.95 -61.63
N VAL A 44 31.08 -8.78 -62.25
CA VAL A 44 31.95 -7.74 -61.71
C VAL A 44 31.47 -7.34 -60.31
N ILE A 45 32.31 -7.50 -59.30
CA ILE A 45 31.97 -7.13 -57.90
C ILE A 45 32.31 -5.65 -57.73
N THR A 46 31.28 -4.80 -57.78
CA THR A 46 31.30 -3.47 -57.13
C THR A 46 30.93 -3.67 -55.69
N ALA A 47 31.88 -3.52 -54.78
CA ALA A 47 31.58 -3.59 -53.35
C ALA A 47 30.70 -2.41 -52.92
N PRO A 48 29.50 -2.62 -52.33
CA PRO A 48 28.77 -1.56 -51.68
C PRO A 48 29.48 -1.21 -50.37
N VAL A 49 29.83 0.05 -50.18
CA VAL A 49 30.21 0.60 -48.89
C VAL A 49 29.00 0.43 -47.97
N LEU A 50 29.02 -0.55 -47.13
CA LEU A 50 28.08 -0.70 -46.01
C LEU A 50 28.39 0.40 -45.02
N ILE A 51 27.66 1.51 -45.12
CA ILE A 51 27.53 2.47 -44.02
C ILE A 51 26.79 1.71 -42.92
N GLY A 52 27.56 1.15 -42.00
CA GLY A 52 27.03 0.52 -40.80
C GLY A 52 26.26 1.57 -40.01
N THR A 53 24.94 1.55 -40.10
CA THR A 53 24.12 2.21 -39.10
C THR A 53 24.41 1.54 -37.77
N GLN A 54 25.24 2.21 -36.95
CA GLN A 54 25.40 1.82 -35.57
C GLN A 54 24.03 2.04 -34.89
N THR A 55 23.29 0.95 -34.74
CA THR A 55 22.17 0.93 -33.80
C THR A 55 22.78 1.18 -32.43
N THR A 56 22.64 2.40 -31.94
CA THR A 56 22.90 2.70 -30.53
C THR A 56 21.93 1.82 -29.74
N VAL A 57 22.47 0.75 -29.17
CA VAL A 57 21.72 -0.01 -28.15
C VAL A 57 21.48 0.98 -27.02
N SER A 58 20.26 1.49 -26.97
CA SER A 58 19.83 2.30 -25.84
C SER A 58 20.09 1.48 -24.57
N ALA A 59 20.97 1.97 -23.72
CA ALA A 59 21.22 1.31 -22.43
C ALA A 59 19.85 1.12 -21.77
N ALA A 60 19.51 -0.12 -21.44
CA ALA A 60 18.27 -0.45 -20.78
C ALA A 60 18.12 0.48 -19.57
N ALA A 61 16.99 1.16 -19.44
CA ALA A 61 16.77 2.11 -18.38
C ALA A 61 17.03 1.43 -17.02
N SER A 62 18.03 1.91 -16.30
CA SER A 62 18.49 1.30 -15.04
C SER A 62 17.62 1.70 -13.83
N GLY A 63 16.42 2.19 -14.07
CA GLY A 63 15.49 2.65 -13.06
C GLY A 63 14.69 1.50 -12.42
N THR A 64 14.34 1.69 -11.16
CA THR A 64 13.42 0.78 -10.47
C THR A 64 12.03 0.89 -11.09
N VAL A 65 11.45 -0.25 -11.46
CA VAL A 65 10.10 -0.33 -12.02
C VAL A 65 9.09 -0.36 -10.89
N ILE A 66 8.09 0.51 -10.96
CA ILE A 66 6.94 0.52 -10.07
C ILE A 66 5.72 0.11 -10.91
N THR A 67 4.90 -0.79 -10.40
CA THR A 67 3.70 -1.27 -11.07
C THR A 67 2.51 -1.32 -10.12
N VAL A 68 1.33 -1.64 -10.64
CA VAL A 68 0.11 -1.81 -9.86
C VAL A 68 -0.15 -3.29 -9.64
N ALA A 69 -0.54 -3.65 -8.42
CA ALA A 69 -1.10 -4.95 -8.10
C ALA A 69 -2.45 -4.80 -7.40
N PRO A 70 -3.38 -5.74 -7.64
CA PRO A 70 -4.61 -5.80 -6.86
C PRO A 70 -4.28 -6.26 -5.44
N GLY A 71 -4.80 -5.56 -4.44
CA GLY A 71 -4.77 -5.94 -3.04
C GLY A 71 -6.16 -6.25 -2.52
N THR A 72 -6.25 -6.72 -1.28
CA THR A 72 -7.54 -7.02 -0.60
C THR A 72 -8.47 -5.81 -0.59
N PHE A 73 -7.92 -4.61 -0.57
CA PHE A 73 -8.66 -3.36 -0.38
C PHE A 73 -8.63 -2.43 -1.59
N GLY A 74 -8.10 -2.88 -2.71
CA GLY A 74 -8.00 -2.08 -3.92
C GLY A 74 -6.63 -2.16 -4.57
N ASN A 75 -6.43 -1.39 -5.62
CA ASN A 75 -5.17 -1.37 -6.34
C ASN A 75 -4.12 -0.57 -5.57
N MET A 76 -2.94 -1.15 -5.42
CA MET A 76 -1.80 -0.54 -4.73
C MET A 76 -0.55 -0.56 -5.60
N LEU A 77 0.41 0.30 -5.30
CA LEU A 77 1.72 0.27 -5.92
C LEU A 77 2.57 -0.85 -5.31
N VAL A 78 3.29 -1.53 -6.17
CA VAL A 78 4.27 -2.54 -5.80
C VAL A 78 5.56 -2.35 -6.61
N VAL A 79 6.65 -2.93 -6.14
CA VAL A 79 7.88 -3.04 -6.94
C VAL A 79 7.64 -3.99 -8.11
N GLY A 80 7.88 -3.53 -9.35
CA GLY A 80 7.55 -4.26 -10.56
C GLY A 80 8.59 -5.30 -10.97
N SER A 81 9.85 -5.17 -10.51
CA SER A 81 10.94 -6.08 -10.92
C SER A 81 12.10 -6.09 -9.92
N GLY A 82 13.00 -7.08 -10.05
CA GLY A 82 14.21 -7.21 -9.23
C GLY A 82 13.97 -7.91 -7.89
N LYS A 83 14.90 -7.75 -6.95
CA LYS A 83 14.92 -8.44 -5.65
C LYS A 83 13.63 -8.25 -4.84
N PHE A 84 13.03 -7.08 -4.92
CA PHE A 84 11.83 -6.72 -4.17
C PHE A 84 10.55 -6.77 -4.99
N ALA A 85 10.56 -7.46 -6.14
CA ALA A 85 9.39 -7.59 -7.00
C ALA A 85 8.17 -8.11 -6.21
N GLY A 86 7.03 -7.43 -6.38
CA GLY A 86 5.79 -7.75 -5.68
C GLY A 86 5.66 -7.19 -4.25
N TYR A 87 6.70 -6.58 -3.69
CA TYR A 87 6.60 -5.92 -2.39
C TYR A 87 5.72 -4.67 -2.49
N SER A 88 4.80 -4.54 -1.55
CA SER A 88 3.91 -3.39 -1.43
C SER A 88 4.69 -2.12 -1.05
N LEU A 89 4.25 -0.98 -1.58
CA LEU A 89 4.91 0.30 -1.38
C LEU A 89 4.09 1.19 -0.46
N TYR A 90 4.75 1.65 0.59
CA TYR A 90 4.18 2.47 1.65
C TYR A 90 4.75 3.88 1.62
N PHE A 91 4.06 4.79 2.26
CA PHE A 91 4.57 6.08 2.70
C PHE A 91 4.07 6.38 4.12
N ILE A 92 4.76 7.23 4.84
CA ILE A 92 4.32 7.70 6.16
C ILE A 92 3.69 9.09 6.07
N SER A 93 2.60 9.31 6.80
CA SER A 93 1.83 10.56 6.75
C SER A 93 2.59 11.81 7.21
N SER A 94 3.64 11.63 8.02
CA SER A 94 4.49 12.72 8.50
C SER A 94 5.53 13.22 7.49
N ASP A 95 5.83 12.43 6.45
CA ASP A 95 6.78 12.85 5.43
C ASP A 95 6.21 13.97 4.56
N GLN A 96 6.96 15.05 4.44
CA GLN A 96 6.68 16.18 3.57
C GLN A 96 7.74 16.25 2.46
N PRO A 97 7.48 16.87 1.33
CA PRO A 97 8.51 17.14 0.34
C PRO A 97 9.71 17.84 0.98
N HIS A 98 10.87 17.20 0.91
CA HIS A 98 12.15 17.68 1.49
C HIS A 98 12.24 17.76 3.02
N ASN A 99 11.22 17.32 3.77
CA ASN A 99 11.26 17.18 5.22
C ASN A 99 10.74 15.79 5.62
N PHE A 100 11.66 14.89 5.96
CA PHE A 100 11.37 13.48 6.18
C PHE A 100 11.31 13.18 7.67
N GLY A 101 10.15 12.77 8.16
CA GLY A 101 9.96 12.28 9.53
C GLY A 101 10.68 10.95 9.75
N CYS A 102 10.60 10.05 8.78
CA CYS A 102 11.27 8.74 8.83
C CYS A 102 12.75 8.86 8.45
N THR A 103 13.66 8.69 9.40
CA THR A 103 15.11 8.93 9.25
C THR A 103 15.95 7.68 9.48
N THR A 104 17.25 7.78 9.16
CA THR A 104 18.25 6.73 9.42
C THR A 104 18.83 6.77 10.84
N GLN A 105 18.30 7.62 11.72
CA GLN A 105 18.76 7.72 13.10
C GLN A 105 18.41 6.43 13.85
N LEU A 106 19.41 5.82 14.49
CA LEU A 106 19.25 4.63 15.29
C LEU A 106 18.63 4.95 16.66
N HIS A 107 17.70 4.10 17.07
CA HIS A 107 17.04 4.13 18.37
C HIS A 107 17.13 2.76 19.03
N SER A 108 17.19 2.71 20.35
CA SER A 108 17.10 1.46 21.12
C SER A 108 16.06 1.63 22.23
N LEU A 109 15.09 0.74 22.25
CA LEU A 109 14.05 0.67 23.27
C LEU A 109 14.28 -0.53 24.23
N GLY A 110 15.56 -0.82 24.53
CA GLY A 110 15.94 -1.95 25.36
C GLY A 110 16.21 -3.24 24.57
N GLY A 111 16.20 -3.16 23.23
CA GLY A 111 16.53 -4.23 22.28
C GLY A 111 17.66 -3.82 21.30
N PRO A 112 17.81 -4.54 20.18
CA PRO A 112 18.70 -4.13 19.10
C PRO A 112 18.36 -2.73 18.61
N ALA A 113 19.39 -1.95 18.24
CA ALA A 113 19.16 -0.63 17.68
C ALA A 113 18.50 -0.73 16.31
N ILE A 114 17.41 0.00 16.13
CA ILE A 114 16.64 0.08 14.86
C ILE A 114 16.60 1.53 14.39
N SER A 115 16.35 1.73 13.11
CA SER A 115 16.07 3.03 12.51
C SER A 115 14.73 2.96 11.78
N CYS A 116 14.04 4.10 11.65
CA CYS A 116 12.83 4.12 10.84
C CYS A 116 13.10 3.65 9.41
N THR A 117 14.20 4.15 8.80
CA THR A 117 14.53 3.77 7.42
C THR A 117 16.06 3.64 7.22
N GLY A 118 16.41 3.01 6.13
CA GLY A 118 17.76 2.85 5.62
C GLY A 118 17.75 2.47 4.15
N SER A 119 18.87 2.01 3.62
CA SER A 119 18.91 1.43 2.28
C SER A 119 18.04 0.15 2.23
N PRO A 120 17.66 -0.34 1.05
CA PRO A 120 16.79 -1.55 0.93
C PRO A 120 17.37 -2.84 1.52
N ASN A 121 18.66 -2.86 1.87
CA ASN A 121 19.33 -4.00 2.49
C ASN A 121 19.82 -3.71 3.92
N ASP A 122 19.42 -2.59 4.49
CA ASP A 122 19.80 -2.21 5.85
C ASP A 122 18.98 -3.05 6.85
N GLN A 123 19.68 -3.86 7.64
CA GLN A 123 19.07 -4.76 8.62
C GLN A 123 18.53 -4.02 9.86
N HIS A 124 18.87 -2.76 10.04
CA HIS A 124 18.38 -1.94 11.13
C HIS A 124 17.14 -1.13 10.72
N ALA A 125 16.87 -1.03 9.42
CA ALA A 125 15.74 -0.27 8.91
C ALA A 125 14.43 -1.07 9.07
N GLU A 126 13.51 -0.53 9.84
CA GLU A 126 12.16 -1.10 9.98
C GLU A 126 11.35 -0.93 8.69
N TRP A 127 11.49 0.22 8.05
CA TRP A 127 10.85 0.58 6.78
C TRP A 127 11.90 0.92 5.72
N PRO A 128 12.54 -0.06 5.09
CA PRO A 128 13.58 0.20 4.12
C PRO A 128 13.09 1.06 2.96
N ALA A 129 13.86 2.07 2.57
CA ALA A 129 13.54 2.95 1.45
C ALA A 129 13.71 2.21 0.12
N ILE A 130 12.74 2.26 -0.80
CA ILE A 130 12.97 1.77 -2.15
C ILE A 130 13.81 2.77 -2.94
N THR A 131 14.95 2.33 -3.46
CA THR A 131 15.90 3.17 -4.18
C THR A 131 15.99 2.84 -5.66
N THR A 132 16.53 3.78 -6.45
CA THR A 132 16.71 3.64 -7.89
C THR A 132 18.07 4.15 -8.33
N LYS A 133 18.70 3.52 -9.33
CA LYS A 133 19.95 4.01 -9.93
C LYS A 133 19.68 5.09 -10.99
N GLY A 134 18.68 4.91 -11.81
CA GLY A 134 18.23 5.86 -12.84
C GLY A 134 16.90 6.52 -12.47
N ALA A 135 16.25 7.18 -13.42
CA ALA A 135 14.87 7.62 -13.25
C ALA A 135 13.97 6.40 -13.00
N PRO A 136 13.08 6.41 -12.03
CA PRO A 136 12.16 5.29 -11.81
C PRO A 136 11.21 5.15 -13.02
N ILE A 137 10.78 3.94 -13.28
CA ILE A 137 10.03 3.56 -14.48
C ILE A 137 8.62 3.17 -14.09
N ALA A 138 7.63 3.78 -14.72
CA ALA A 138 6.23 3.41 -14.57
C ALA A 138 5.93 2.12 -15.35
N GLY A 139 5.56 1.09 -14.63
CA GLY A 139 4.94 -0.12 -15.17
C GLY A 139 3.43 0.07 -15.42
N PRO A 140 2.73 -1.01 -15.81
CA PRO A 140 1.30 -0.95 -16.08
C PRO A 140 0.51 -0.35 -14.91
N GLY A 141 -0.40 0.59 -15.23
CA GLY A 141 -1.29 1.24 -14.27
C GLY A 141 -0.67 2.38 -13.45
N VAL A 142 0.63 2.65 -13.59
CA VAL A 142 1.34 3.71 -12.86
C VAL A 142 1.44 4.98 -13.71
N SER A 143 1.18 6.14 -13.12
CA SER A 143 1.36 7.42 -13.79
C SER A 143 2.82 7.88 -13.71
N GLN A 144 3.53 7.93 -14.86
CA GLN A 144 4.90 8.43 -14.92
C GLN A 144 5.04 9.87 -14.41
N ARG A 145 4.00 10.69 -14.51
CA ARG A 145 3.99 12.09 -14.03
C ARG A 145 4.05 12.21 -12.51
N LEU A 146 3.55 11.20 -11.80
CA LEU A 146 3.57 11.15 -10.33
C LEU A 146 4.84 10.50 -9.79
N LEU A 147 5.56 9.76 -10.66
CA LEU A 147 6.75 9.01 -10.29
C LEU A 147 7.99 9.90 -10.34
N GLY A 148 8.73 9.94 -9.27
CA GLY A 148 9.93 10.76 -9.11
C GLY A 148 10.97 10.11 -8.21
N SER A 149 11.97 10.89 -7.82
CA SER A 149 12.98 10.44 -6.87
C SER A 149 13.61 11.62 -6.12
N VAL A 150 14.08 11.37 -4.91
CA VAL A 150 14.79 12.33 -4.07
C VAL A 150 16.10 11.72 -3.56
N ASN A 151 17.19 12.51 -3.52
CA ASN A 151 18.43 12.06 -2.93
C ASN A 151 18.39 12.25 -1.41
N ARG A 152 18.64 11.16 -0.67
CA ARG A 152 18.69 11.16 0.79
C ARG A 152 20.07 10.70 1.29
N LYS A 153 20.63 11.45 2.22
CA LYS A 153 21.92 11.10 2.85
C LYS A 153 21.78 9.74 3.58
N GLY A 154 22.73 8.84 3.37
CA GLY A 154 22.74 7.50 3.97
C GLY A 154 21.81 6.47 3.29
N ILE A 155 20.94 6.91 2.39
CA ILE A 155 19.98 6.03 1.68
C ILE A 155 20.31 5.94 0.19
N GLY A 156 20.65 7.06 -0.42
CA GLY A 156 20.81 7.21 -1.86
C GLY A 156 19.58 7.84 -2.53
N ARG A 157 19.33 7.48 -3.78
CA ARG A 157 18.22 8.01 -4.59
C ARG A 157 16.95 7.22 -4.31
N GLN A 158 16.12 7.73 -3.42
CA GLN A 158 14.85 7.11 -3.05
C GLN A 158 13.76 7.43 -4.08
N VAL A 159 12.96 6.44 -4.43
CA VAL A 159 11.78 6.61 -5.29
C VAL A 159 10.71 7.39 -4.55
N THR A 160 10.03 8.29 -5.26
CA THR A 160 8.86 9.02 -4.77
C THR A 160 7.67 8.80 -5.70
N TYR A 161 6.46 8.94 -5.15
CA TYR A 161 5.23 8.97 -5.92
C TYR A 161 4.29 10.05 -5.38
N ALA A 162 3.77 10.89 -6.26
CA ALA A 162 2.99 12.07 -5.89
C ALA A 162 3.71 12.97 -4.85
N GLY A 163 5.05 13.00 -4.85
CA GLY A 163 5.87 13.74 -3.88
C GLY A 163 6.21 12.98 -2.60
N HIS A 164 5.56 11.86 -2.31
CA HIS A 164 5.83 11.05 -1.12
C HIS A 164 6.98 10.07 -1.36
N PRO A 165 7.99 10.00 -0.47
CA PRO A 165 8.98 8.94 -0.48
C PRO A 165 8.32 7.57 -0.29
N LEU A 166 8.82 6.56 -1.00
CA LEU A 166 8.27 5.21 -0.93
C LEU A 166 9.17 4.28 -0.12
N TYR A 167 8.53 3.43 0.65
CA TYR A 167 9.18 2.50 1.57
C TYR A 167 8.66 1.07 1.36
N LEU A 168 9.49 0.13 1.77
CA LEU A 168 9.14 -1.28 1.88
C LEU A 168 8.76 -1.60 3.33
N PHE A 169 8.06 -2.72 3.52
CA PHE A 169 7.94 -3.40 4.80
C PHE A 169 8.46 -4.82 4.66
N ASP A 170 9.07 -5.39 5.69
CA ASP A 170 9.86 -6.63 5.60
C ASP A 170 9.04 -7.93 5.52
N GLN A 171 7.73 -7.84 5.41
CA GLN A 171 6.82 -8.99 5.40
C GLN A 171 6.82 -9.81 4.09
N GLY A 172 7.45 -9.30 3.02
CA GLY A 172 7.55 -10.00 1.74
C GLY A 172 6.50 -9.59 0.69
N PRO A 173 6.59 -10.20 -0.51
CA PRO A 173 5.72 -9.84 -1.63
C PRO A 173 4.24 -10.13 -1.33
N GLY A 174 3.37 -9.22 -1.75
CA GLY A 174 1.92 -9.33 -1.59
C GLY A 174 1.41 -9.12 -0.17
N GLN A 175 2.28 -8.89 0.80
CA GLN A 175 1.88 -8.56 2.17
C GLN A 175 1.45 -7.10 2.27
N ILE A 176 0.47 -6.84 3.13
CA ILE A 176 -0.08 -5.49 3.39
C ILE A 176 -0.16 -5.21 4.90
N THR A 177 0.64 -5.90 5.68
CA THR A 177 0.57 -5.89 7.15
C THR A 177 1.07 -4.58 7.78
N GLY A 178 1.75 -3.74 7.00
CA GLY A 178 2.17 -2.40 7.42
C GLY A 178 1.09 -1.32 7.27
N GLU A 179 -0.04 -1.66 6.64
CA GLU A 179 -1.12 -0.70 6.42
C GLU A 179 -1.76 -0.26 7.72
N GLY A 180 -1.88 1.06 7.91
CA GLY A 180 -2.43 1.65 9.12
C GLY A 180 -1.56 1.48 10.36
N TRP A 181 -0.29 1.06 10.20
CA TRP A 181 0.65 1.03 11.31
C TRP A 181 0.88 2.44 11.82
N ASP A 182 0.61 2.65 13.10
CA ASP A 182 0.78 3.93 13.78
C ASP A 182 2.07 3.92 14.60
N GLU A 183 2.90 4.94 14.42
CA GLU A 183 4.16 5.16 15.15
C GLU A 183 4.00 6.27 16.19
N PRO A 184 3.10 6.14 17.19
CA PRO A 184 2.80 7.24 18.09
C PRO A 184 3.92 7.54 19.09
N SER A 185 4.85 6.60 19.29
CA SER A 185 5.69 6.57 20.49
C SER A 185 7.17 6.62 20.24
N LEU A 186 7.64 6.58 18.99
CA LEU A 186 9.06 6.55 18.66
C LEU A 186 9.53 7.91 18.13
N PRO A 187 9.96 8.86 19.03
CA PRO A 187 10.66 10.03 18.54
C PRO A 187 11.92 9.59 17.76
N PRO A 188 12.23 10.18 16.59
CA PRO A 188 11.65 11.43 16.09
C PRO A 188 10.58 11.30 15.01
N TYR A 189 10.07 10.10 14.70
CA TYR A 189 9.09 9.94 13.65
C TYR A 189 7.71 9.63 14.22
N HIS A 190 6.74 10.40 13.74
CA HIS A 190 5.33 10.23 14.06
C HIS A 190 4.59 10.04 12.74
N GLY A 191 3.47 9.34 12.78
CA GLY A 191 2.60 9.25 11.63
C GLY A 191 2.09 7.85 11.41
N VAL A 192 1.22 7.74 10.43
CA VAL A 192 0.59 6.49 10.04
C VAL A 192 1.14 6.05 8.70
N TRP A 193 1.47 4.79 8.60
CA TRP A 193 1.93 4.15 7.38
C TRP A 193 0.74 3.76 6.50
N TRP A 194 0.82 4.14 5.25
CA TRP A 194 -0.22 3.91 4.26
C TRP A 194 0.35 3.27 3.00
N LEU A 195 -0.36 2.29 2.44
CA LEU A 195 -0.10 1.81 1.10
C LEU A 195 -0.33 2.94 0.09
N MET A 196 0.56 3.05 -0.88
CA MET A 196 0.44 4.02 -1.95
C MET A 196 -0.44 3.48 -3.08
N THR A 197 -1.46 4.25 -3.47
CA THR A 197 -2.32 3.91 -4.59
C THR A 197 -1.81 4.43 -5.93
N PRO A 198 -2.30 3.91 -7.06
CA PRO A 198 -2.01 4.48 -8.37
C PRO A 198 -2.43 5.95 -8.52
N GLY A 199 -3.40 6.41 -7.74
CA GLY A 199 -3.85 7.80 -7.70
C GLY A 199 -2.88 8.74 -6.99
N GLY A 200 -1.87 8.22 -6.31
CA GLY A 200 -0.90 9.04 -5.56
C GLY A 200 -1.40 9.50 -4.20
N ILE A 201 -2.32 8.77 -3.64
CA ILE A 201 -2.87 8.97 -2.29
C ILE A 201 -2.68 7.68 -1.49
N ALA A 202 -2.85 7.77 -0.18
CA ALA A 202 -2.99 6.58 0.67
C ALA A 202 -3.95 5.60 0.02
N LEU A 203 -3.64 4.30 0.08
CA LEU A 203 -4.66 3.31 -0.23
C LEU A 203 -5.79 3.62 0.73
N PRO A 204 -6.91 4.11 0.23
CA PRO A 204 -7.98 4.35 1.14
C PRO A 204 -8.28 3.02 1.76
N TRP A 205 -8.47 3.04 3.05
CA TRP A 205 -9.31 2.07 3.70
C TRP A 205 -10.43 1.78 2.72
N PRO A 206 -10.62 0.51 2.32
CA PRO A 206 -11.77 0.23 1.50
C PRO A 206 -12.89 0.89 2.24
N GLY A 207 -13.65 1.75 1.65
CA GLY A 207 -14.74 2.42 2.32
C GLY A 207 -15.73 1.43 2.92
N ILE A 208 -15.20 0.45 3.68
CA ILE A 208 -15.99 -0.58 4.36
C ILE A 208 -16.42 -0.02 5.70
N LEU A 209 -17.70 0.21 5.82
CA LEU A 209 -18.31 0.63 7.06
C LEU A 209 -18.82 -0.58 7.86
N ALA A 210 -18.69 -0.48 9.18
CA ALA A 210 -19.20 -1.46 10.13
C ALA A 210 -19.84 -0.74 11.32
N VAL A 211 -20.50 -1.49 12.18
CA VAL A 211 -20.94 -0.99 13.48
C VAL A 211 -19.90 -1.39 14.53
N THR A 212 -19.48 -0.44 15.34
CA THR A 212 -18.60 -0.67 16.50
C THR A 212 -19.26 -0.18 17.79
N THR A 213 -18.77 -0.65 18.92
CA THR A 213 -19.20 -0.18 20.25
C THR A 213 -18.07 0.61 20.88
N ILE A 214 -18.32 1.85 21.27
CA ILE A 214 -17.35 2.70 21.95
C ILE A 214 -17.39 2.52 23.47
N ALA A 215 -16.47 3.14 24.20
CA ALA A 215 -16.24 2.89 25.62
C ALA A 215 -17.46 3.16 26.52
N ASP A 216 -18.33 4.07 26.15
CA ASP A 216 -19.58 4.40 26.87
C ASP A 216 -20.72 3.42 26.58
N GLY A 217 -20.52 2.42 25.71
CA GLY A 217 -21.48 1.40 25.34
C GLY A 217 -22.36 1.75 24.14
N ARG A 218 -22.24 2.95 23.58
CA ARG A 218 -22.99 3.32 22.36
C ARG A 218 -22.49 2.55 21.15
N LYS A 219 -23.42 2.13 20.29
CA LYS A 219 -23.12 1.60 18.95
C LYS A 219 -23.06 2.75 17.97
N VAL A 220 -21.94 2.87 17.28
CA VAL A 220 -21.67 3.90 16.29
C VAL A 220 -21.21 3.31 14.98
N LEU A 221 -21.31 4.08 13.92
CA LEU A 221 -20.72 3.73 12.64
C LEU A 221 -19.19 3.84 12.75
N GLY A 222 -18.49 2.92 12.14
CA GLY A 222 -17.03 2.92 12.06
C GLY A 222 -16.54 2.49 10.68
N ALA A 223 -15.31 2.83 10.36
CA ALA A 223 -14.58 2.30 9.22
C ALA A 223 -13.70 1.14 9.68
N ILE A 224 -13.72 0.05 8.92
CA ILE A 224 -12.82 -1.09 9.16
C ILE A 224 -11.41 -0.69 8.77
N MET A 225 -10.47 -0.85 9.67
CA MET A 225 -9.06 -0.54 9.51
C MET A 225 -8.22 -1.80 9.67
N LEU A 226 -7.22 -1.97 8.79
CA LEU A 226 -6.17 -2.97 8.98
C LEU A 226 -5.08 -2.34 9.84
N THR A 227 -4.70 -3.02 10.87
CA THR A 227 -3.57 -2.64 11.73
C THR A 227 -2.56 -3.76 11.75
N GLY A 228 -1.33 -3.52 12.17
CA GLY A 228 -0.30 -4.57 12.27
C GLY A 228 -0.70 -5.81 13.07
N GLY A 229 -1.80 -5.76 13.82
CA GLY A 229 -2.39 -6.88 14.58
C GLY A 229 -3.71 -7.42 14.02
N GLY A 230 -4.16 -7.01 12.84
CA GLY A 230 -5.43 -7.43 12.24
C GLY A 230 -6.39 -6.29 11.94
N PHE A 231 -7.68 -6.60 11.85
CA PHE A 231 -8.70 -5.58 11.56
C PHE A 231 -9.17 -4.88 12.84
N LYS A 232 -9.20 -3.56 12.78
CA LYS A 232 -9.80 -2.70 13.81
C LYS A 232 -10.92 -1.89 13.18
N THR A 233 -11.99 -1.62 13.91
CA THR A 233 -13.04 -0.70 13.47
C THR A 233 -12.89 0.61 14.22
N ALA A 234 -12.50 1.68 13.53
CA ALA A 234 -12.41 3.02 14.10
C ALA A 234 -13.74 3.76 13.93
N PRO A 235 -14.23 4.48 14.95
CA PRO A 235 -15.45 5.28 14.83
C PRO A 235 -15.27 6.37 13.76
N VAL A 236 -16.37 6.70 13.08
CA VAL A 236 -16.36 7.76 12.08
C VAL A 236 -17.23 8.92 12.50
N TYR A 237 -16.85 10.10 12.01
CA TYR A 237 -17.43 11.37 12.37
C TYR A 237 -17.94 12.12 11.15
N THR A 238 -18.92 12.99 11.33
CA THR A 238 -19.34 14.00 10.36
C THR A 238 -18.94 15.38 10.86
N PHE A 239 -18.66 16.29 9.96
CA PHE A 239 -18.30 17.68 10.25
C PHE A 239 -19.49 18.63 9.98
N SER A 240 -19.82 19.50 10.93
CA SER A 240 -21.03 20.34 10.83
C SER A 240 -20.98 21.39 9.71
N LYS A 241 -19.76 21.76 9.27
CA LYS A 241 -19.59 22.72 8.15
C LYS A 241 -19.70 22.10 6.78
N ASP A 242 -19.69 20.77 6.67
CA ASP A 242 -19.91 20.11 5.40
C ASP A 242 -21.34 20.36 4.91
N ARG A 243 -21.45 20.57 3.62
CA ARG A 243 -22.72 20.69 2.90
C ARG A 243 -22.92 19.49 1.99
N SER A 244 -24.15 19.28 1.56
CA SER A 244 -24.40 18.31 0.49
C SER A 244 -23.48 18.62 -0.70
N HIS A 245 -22.71 17.65 -1.11
CA HIS A 245 -21.74 17.74 -2.21
C HIS A 245 -20.57 18.73 -2.03
N LYS A 246 -20.32 19.22 -0.80
CA LYS A 246 -19.19 20.10 -0.52
C LYS A 246 -18.49 19.73 0.79
N VAL A 247 -17.24 19.33 0.67
CA VAL A 247 -16.34 19.06 1.80
C VAL A 247 -15.74 20.37 2.28
N ALA A 248 -15.84 20.65 3.56
CA ALA A 248 -15.26 21.84 4.22
C ALA A 248 -13.95 21.54 4.96
N CYS A 249 -13.77 20.30 5.43
CA CYS A 249 -12.54 19.88 6.09
C CYS A 249 -11.46 19.51 5.05
N VAL A 250 -10.56 20.46 4.79
CA VAL A 250 -9.43 20.35 3.84
C VAL A 250 -8.17 20.95 4.45
N GLY A 251 -7.00 20.65 3.88
CA GLY A 251 -5.71 21.18 4.35
C GLY A 251 -5.41 20.75 5.80
N ALA A 252 -5.11 21.67 6.69
CA ALA A 252 -4.78 21.36 8.08
C ALA A 252 -5.89 20.60 8.81
N CYS A 253 -7.15 20.83 8.45
CA CYS A 253 -8.29 20.11 9.02
C CYS A 253 -8.20 18.61 8.72
N GLU A 254 -7.88 18.21 7.50
CA GLU A 254 -7.81 16.78 7.12
C GLU A 254 -6.60 16.04 7.71
N VAL A 255 -5.61 16.76 8.23
CA VAL A 255 -4.50 16.15 8.99
C VAL A 255 -5.01 15.67 10.36
N ALA A 256 -5.78 16.50 11.04
CA ALA A 256 -6.38 16.15 12.34
C ALA A 256 -7.60 15.22 12.18
N TRP A 257 -8.32 15.34 11.07
CA TRP A 257 -9.53 14.59 10.75
C TRP A 257 -9.41 13.94 9.38
N PRO A 258 -8.64 12.85 9.27
CA PRO A 258 -8.46 12.15 8.01
C PRO A 258 -9.80 11.72 7.39
N PRO A 259 -10.04 12.01 6.10
CA PRO A 259 -11.25 11.57 5.43
C PRO A 259 -11.26 10.04 5.28
N VAL A 260 -12.42 9.42 5.42
CA VAL A 260 -12.61 8.03 5.03
C VAL A 260 -12.66 7.97 3.50
N LEU A 261 -11.54 7.65 2.86
CA LEU A 261 -11.44 7.65 1.40
C LEU A 261 -11.94 6.34 0.80
N THR A 262 -12.20 6.35 -0.50
CA THR A 262 -12.52 5.17 -1.31
C THR A 262 -12.09 5.36 -2.76
N GLU A 263 -11.53 4.33 -3.38
CA GLU A 263 -11.22 4.32 -4.82
C GLU A 263 -12.31 3.64 -5.64
N SER A 264 -13.20 2.94 -4.98
CA SER A 264 -14.31 2.22 -5.61
C SER A 264 -15.61 2.51 -4.88
N ARG A 265 -16.67 1.81 -5.24
CA ARG A 265 -17.94 1.90 -4.51
C ARG A 265 -17.74 1.43 -3.07
N PRO A 266 -18.03 2.28 -2.07
CA PRO A 266 -17.93 1.89 -0.67
C PRO A 266 -18.78 0.66 -0.36
N ALA A 267 -18.30 -0.16 0.57
CA ALA A 267 -18.96 -1.36 1.04
C ALA A 267 -19.31 -1.27 2.53
N ALA A 268 -20.06 -2.22 3.04
CA ALA A 268 -20.39 -2.29 4.45
C ALA A 268 -20.66 -3.73 4.91
N THR A 269 -20.52 -3.95 6.21
CA THR A 269 -21.02 -5.16 6.86
C THR A 269 -22.55 -5.17 6.93
N LYS A 270 -23.13 -6.33 7.19
CA LYS A 270 -24.60 -6.53 7.23
C LYS A 270 -25.34 -5.60 8.20
N SER A 271 -24.64 -5.05 9.18
CA SER A 271 -25.24 -4.18 10.22
C SER A 271 -25.35 -2.71 9.81
N VAL A 272 -24.96 -2.35 8.60
CA VAL A 272 -24.97 -0.98 8.09
C VAL A 272 -25.91 -0.88 6.88
N HIS A 273 -26.70 0.19 6.83
CA HIS A 273 -27.64 0.42 5.73
C HIS A 273 -26.91 0.82 4.44
N LEU A 274 -26.76 -0.11 3.51
CA LEU A 274 -26.06 0.12 2.23
C LEU A 274 -26.67 1.27 1.41
N SER A 275 -27.99 1.49 1.51
CA SER A 275 -28.67 2.58 0.80
C SER A 275 -28.26 3.99 1.26
N LYS A 276 -27.69 4.11 2.45
CA LYS A 276 -27.17 5.39 2.97
C LYS A 276 -25.73 5.66 2.58
N ILE A 277 -25.02 4.65 2.02
CA ILE A 277 -23.60 4.77 1.70
C ILE A 277 -23.43 5.35 0.30
N GLY A 278 -22.57 6.32 0.18
CA GLY A 278 -22.17 6.94 -1.07
C GLY A 278 -20.73 7.43 -1.03
N SER A 279 -20.36 8.21 -2.01
CA SER A 279 -19.08 8.89 -2.05
C SER A 279 -19.22 10.31 -2.61
N ILE A 280 -18.28 11.18 -2.24
CA ILE A 280 -18.18 12.55 -2.74
C ILE A 280 -16.76 12.79 -3.25
N LYS A 281 -16.62 13.45 -4.39
CA LYS A 281 -15.33 13.88 -4.92
C LYS A 281 -14.81 15.07 -4.13
N ARG A 282 -13.57 14.96 -3.63
CA ARG A 282 -12.88 16.04 -2.91
C ARG A 282 -12.19 17.01 -3.89
N PRO A 283 -11.82 18.23 -3.45
CA PRO A 283 -11.11 19.19 -4.30
C PRO A 283 -9.79 18.67 -4.89
N ASN A 284 -9.11 17.78 -4.17
CA ASN A 284 -7.86 17.13 -4.63
C ASN A 284 -8.08 15.96 -5.61
N GLY A 285 -9.33 15.67 -5.99
CA GLY A 285 -9.69 14.62 -6.95
C GLY A 285 -9.98 13.26 -6.33
N THR A 286 -9.71 13.04 -5.05
CA THR A 286 -10.01 11.80 -4.34
C THR A 286 -11.50 11.65 -4.07
N TYR A 287 -11.94 10.43 -3.73
CA TYR A 287 -13.33 10.19 -3.32
C TYR A 287 -13.38 9.85 -1.82
N GLN A 288 -14.27 10.51 -1.10
CA GLN A 288 -14.53 10.29 0.32
C GLN A 288 -15.86 9.58 0.52
N VAL A 289 -15.87 8.58 1.40
CA VAL A 289 -17.11 7.89 1.78
C VAL A 289 -18.08 8.87 2.44
N THR A 290 -19.35 8.73 2.08
CA THR A 290 -20.45 9.44 2.74
C THR A 290 -21.43 8.46 3.36
N TYR A 291 -22.11 8.89 4.42
CA TYR A 291 -23.24 8.21 5.00
C TYR A 291 -24.41 9.17 5.14
N ALA A 292 -25.56 8.78 4.62
CA ALA A 292 -26.72 9.68 4.49
C ALA A 292 -26.35 11.05 3.88
N GLY A 293 -25.50 11.02 2.84
CA GLY A 293 -25.03 12.20 2.11
C GLY A 293 -23.99 13.05 2.83
N ARG A 294 -23.53 12.68 4.03
CA ARG A 294 -22.53 13.41 4.81
C ARG A 294 -21.17 12.76 4.69
N PRO A 295 -20.09 13.53 4.39
CA PRO A 295 -18.73 13.04 4.38
C PRO A 295 -18.30 12.48 5.75
N LEU A 296 -17.51 11.39 5.73
CA LEU A 296 -17.05 10.70 6.93
C LEU A 296 -15.56 10.93 7.16
N TYR A 297 -15.21 11.14 8.42
CA TYR A 297 -13.86 11.40 8.91
C TYR A 297 -13.48 10.43 10.02
N LEU A 298 -12.18 10.22 10.19
CA LEU A 298 -11.56 9.60 11.34
C LEU A 298 -11.06 10.70 12.28
N ASP A 299 -10.82 10.38 13.53
CA ASP A 299 -10.06 11.21 14.46
C ASP A 299 -8.62 10.70 14.51
N ALA A 300 -7.63 11.51 14.07
CA ALA A 300 -6.23 11.14 14.12
C ALA A 300 -5.72 10.90 15.55
N ASN A 301 -6.41 11.48 16.54
CA ASN A 301 -6.07 11.39 17.95
C ASN A 301 -7.09 10.52 18.74
N GLU A 302 -7.77 9.60 18.06
CA GLU A 302 -8.78 8.74 18.68
C GLU A 302 -8.21 7.96 19.87
N SER A 303 -8.78 8.17 21.03
CA SER A 303 -8.30 7.60 22.27
C SER A 303 -8.78 6.17 22.48
N VAL A 304 -7.99 5.38 23.20
CA VAL A 304 -8.34 4.03 23.66
C VAL A 304 -8.44 4.04 25.17
N VAL A 305 -9.56 3.55 25.69
CA VAL A 305 -9.79 3.38 27.13
C VAL A 305 -9.62 1.91 27.50
N LEU A 306 -8.86 1.62 28.54
CA LEU A 306 -8.75 0.27 29.08
C LEU A 306 -9.98 -0.06 29.93
N LYS A 307 -10.72 -1.09 29.53
CA LYS A 307 -11.85 -1.63 30.29
C LYS A 307 -11.64 -3.14 30.45
N ASN A 308 -11.52 -3.60 31.69
CA ASN A 308 -11.23 -5.00 32.02
C ASN A 308 -9.94 -5.52 31.32
N GLY A 309 -8.91 -4.69 31.19
CA GLY A 309 -7.65 -5.02 30.53
C GLY A 309 -7.71 -5.05 29.00
N GLN A 310 -8.86 -4.72 28.39
CA GLN A 310 -9.02 -4.61 26.94
C GLN A 310 -9.10 -3.15 26.51
N GLY A 311 -8.38 -2.78 25.45
CA GLY A 311 -8.46 -1.45 24.83
C GLY A 311 -9.78 -1.30 24.08
N ILE A 312 -10.61 -0.32 24.48
CA ILE A 312 -11.85 0.03 23.81
C ILE A 312 -11.74 1.45 23.30
N ILE A 313 -12.11 1.68 22.05
CA ILE A 313 -12.07 3.00 21.44
C ILE A 313 -13.04 3.94 22.14
N ALA A 314 -12.58 5.14 22.48
CA ALA A 314 -13.33 6.08 23.30
C ALA A 314 -14.45 6.80 22.55
N GLY A 315 -14.29 7.06 21.25
CA GLY A 315 -15.12 8.02 20.52
C GLY A 315 -14.81 9.45 20.94
N SER A 316 -13.52 9.75 21.17
CA SER A 316 -13.02 10.99 21.77
C SER A 316 -13.26 12.22 20.91
N GLY A 317 -13.50 12.05 19.62
CA GLY A 317 -13.82 13.13 18.69
C GLY A 317 -15.23 13.69 18.78
N GLU A 318 -16.13 13.09 19.60
CA GLU A 318 -17.49 13.59 19.76
C GLU A 318 -17.53 14.99 20.37
N GLY A 319 -18.09 15.94 19.64
CA GLY A 319 -18.18 17.33 20.08
C GLY A 319 -16.92 18.16 19.86
N ALA A 320 -15.86 17.60 19.28
CA ALA A 320 -14.63 18.34 18.97
C ALA A 320 -14.92 19.52 18.04
N ILE A 321 -14.34 20.67 18.35
CA ILE A 321 -14.53 21.91 17.60
C ILE A 321 -13.25 22.24 16.83
N LEU A 322 -13.37 22.44 15.52
CA LEU A 322 -12.29 22.92 14.66
C LEU A 322 -12.86 23.94 13.66
N ASP A 323 -12.18 25.07 13.50
CA ASP A 323 -12.56 26.14 12.56
C ASP A 323 -14.03 26.57 12.69
N GLY A 324 -14.57 26.53 13.92
CA GLY A 324 -15.97 26.87 14.22
C GLY A 324 -16.99 25.86 13.70
N GLY A 325 -16.57 24.67 13.34
CA GLY A 325 -17.44 23.51 13.08
C GLY A 325 -17.28 22.47 14.18
N VAL A 326 -18.22 21.53 14.25
CA VAL A 326 -18.28 20.47 15.26
C VAL A 326 -18.23 19.11 14.59
N PHE A 327 -17.40 18.22 15.10
CA PHE A 327 -17.39 16.81 14.71
C PHE A 327 -18.36 16.02 15.59
N LYS A 328 -19.09 15.09 14.98
CA LYS A 328 -20.06 14.25 15.68
C LYS A 328 -19.98 12.80 15.20
N LEU A 329 -20.03 11.88 16.15
CA LEU A 329 -20.18 10.46 15.88
C LEU A 329 -21.43 10.19 15.03
N VAL A 330 -21.34 9.15 14.21
CA VAL A 330 -22.42 8.76 13.31
C VAL A 330 -23.14 7.54 13.85
N SER A 331 -24.45 7.63 13.99
CA SER A 331 -25.30 6.47 14.28
C SER A 331 -25.46 5.60 13.04
N PRO A 332 -25.50 4.26 13.18
CA PRO A 332 -25.66 3.31 12.08
C PRO A 332 -26.93 3.47 11.28
#